data_151d3930917cb897fad819ecf8a35112
#
_entry.id   151d3930917cb897fad819ecf8a35112
#
_cell.length_a   1.000
_cell.length_b   1.000
_cell.length_c   1.000
_cell.angle_alpha   90.00
_cell.angle_beta   90.00
_cell.angle_gamma   90.00
#
_symmetry.space_group_name_H-M   'P 1'
#
loop_
_entity.id
_entity.type
_entity.pdbx_description
1 polymer ?
#
loop_
_entity_poly.entity_id
_entity_poly.type
_entity_poly.pdbx_seq_one_letter_code
_entity_poly.pdbx_strand_id
1 'polypeptide(L)'
;MVIAVAKSADGMGGCPLGSLGSQLAESDPQARALVAAGFERWSAAVSDGLRALHTAGHLPAGVNPGDLAVTLLAALQGGLLLAQVQRDARPLETAVDTLLALASAR
;
A
#
# COMPACT_ATOMS: atom_id res chain seq x y z
N MET A 1 -1.23 10.53 3.99
CA MET A 1 -2.23 10.89 2.96
C MET A 1 -3.31 9.84 2.83
N VAL A 2 -3.00 8.64 2.40
CA VAL A 2 -4.00 7.55 2.23
C VAL A 2 -4.64 7.16 3.57
N ILE A 3 -3.85 7.04 4.63
CA ILE A 3 -4.34 6.72 5.96
C ILE A 3 -5.25 7.83 6.50
N ALA A 4 -4.89 9.09 6.27
CA ALA A 4 -5.70 10.23 6.72
C ALA A 4 -7.05 10.25 6.01
N VAL A 5 -7.11 9.92 4.71
CA VAL A 5 -8.37 9.80 3.97
C VAL A 5 -9.23 8.68 4.54
N ALA A 6 -8.64 7.52 4.82
CA ALA A 6 -9.36 6.39 5.41
C ALA A 6 -9.93 6.72 6.79
N LYS A 7 -9.14 7.42 7.62
CA LYS A 7 -9.58 7.85 8.95
C LYS A 7 -10.72 8.85 8.89
N SER A 8 -10.60 9.88 8.04
CA SER A 8 -11.62 10.91 7.93
C SER A 8 -12.93 10.37 7.36
N ALA A 9 -12.88 9.31 6.57
CA ALA A 9 -14.05 8.64 6.00
C ALA A 9 -14.56 7.48 6.87
N ASP A 10 -13.99 7.27 8.08
CA ASP A 10 -14.29 6.12 8.94
C ASP A 10 -14.17 4.79 8.19
N GLY A 11 -13.19 4.69 7.31
CA GLY A 11 -12.97 3.49 6.51
C GLY A 11 -13.93 3.31 5.34
N MET A 12 -14.78 4.31 5.05
CA MET A 12 -15.80 4.17 4.01
C MET A 12 -15.26 4.26 2.58
N GLY A 13 -14.21 5.06 2.38
CA GLY A 13 -13.73 5.39 1.04
C GLY A 13 -12.91 4.30 0.37
N GLY A 14 -11.99 3.68 1.11
CA GLY A 14 -11.01 2.79 0.51
C GLY A 14 -10.07 3.51 -0.44
N CYS A 15 -9.33 2.77 -1.24
CA CYS A 15 -8.44 3.29 -2.26
C CYS A 15 -9.18 3.34 -3.61
N PRO A 16 -9.32 4.51 -4.24
CA PRO A 16 -10.02 4.57 -5.53
C PRO A 16 -9.40 3.67 -6.61
N LEU A 17 -8.08 3.58 -6.65
CA LEU A 17 -7.40 2.72 -7.62
C LEU A 17 -7.67 1.24 -7.34
N GLY A 18 -7.64 0.84 -6.08
CA GLY A 18 -7.95 -0.53 -5.66
C GLY A 18 -9.40 -0.90 -5.91
N SER A 19 -10.33 0.00 -5.61
CA SER A 19 -11.76 -0.21 -5.87
C SER A 19 -12.04 -0.37 -7.36
N LEU A 20 -11.48 0.49 -8.19
CA LEU A 20 -11.63 0.42 -9.64
C LEU A 20 -11.04 -0.89 -10.18
N GLY A 21 -9.84 -1.27 -9.73
CA GLY A 21 -9.21 -2.52 -10.12
C GLY A 21 -10.03 -3.74 -9.75
N SER A 22 -10.57 -3.75 -8.52
CA SER A 22 -11.40 -4.85 -8.05
C SER A 22 -12.68 -5.01 -8.87
N GLN A 23 -13.31 -3.87 -9.24
CA GLN A 23 -14.53 -3.89 -10.03
C GLN A 23 -14.31 -4.30 -11.48
N LEU A 24 -13.18 -3.91 -12.08
CA LEU A 24 -12.96 -4.04 -13.51
C LEU A 24 -12.00 -5.16 -13.89
N ALA A 25 -11.32 -5.79 -12.93
CA ALA A 25 -10.29 -6.80 -13.20
C ALA A 25 -10.76 -7.94 -14.07
N GLU A 26 -12.02 -8.38 -13.89
CA GLU A 26 -12.58 -9.51 -14.62
C GLU A 26 -13.31 -9.10 -15.90
N SER A 27 -13.81 -7.85 -15.96
CA SER A 27 -14.75 -7.45 -17.00
C SER A 27 -14.13 -6.57 -18.09
N ASP A 28 -13.00 -5.91 -17.83
CA ASP A 28 -12.40 -4.97 -18.78
C ASP A 28 -10.87 -5.09 -18.76
N PRO A 29 -10.30 -5.84 -19.75
CA PRO A 29 -8.85 -6.00 -19.81
C PRO A 29 -8.07 -4.70 -19.99
N GLN A 30 -8.61 -3.72 -20.72
CA GLN A 30 -7.93 -2.43 -20.88
C GLN A 30 -7.91 -1.64 -19.59
N ALA A 31 -9.04 -1.57 -18.90
CA ALA A 31 -9.11 -0.91 -17.60
C ALA A 31 -8.20 -1.59 -16.59
N ARG A 32 -8.17 -2.92 -16.57
CA ARG A 32 -7.26 -3.67 -15.71
C ARG A 32 -5.80 -3.31 -15.98
N ALA A 33 -5.41 -3.22 -17.24
CA ALA A 33 -4.04 -2.86 -17.61
C ALA A 33 -3.67 -1.45 -17.13
N LEU A 34 -4.59 -0.50 -17.25
CA LEU A 34 -4.37 0.88 -16.79
C LEU A 34 -4.22 0.94 -15.25
N VAL A 35 -5.04 0.21 -14.53
CA VAL A 35 -4.95 0.14 -13.07
C VAL A 35 -3.66 -0.54 -12.65
N ALA A 36 -3.28 -1.63 -13.31
CA ALA A 36 -2.02 -2.33 -13.04
C ALA A 36 -0.82 -1.40 -13.26
N ALA A 37 -0.82 -0.63 -14.34
CA ALA A 37 0.23 0.35 -14.61
C ALA A 37 0.29 1.45 -13.53
N GLY A 38 -0.87 1.86 -13.00
CA GLY A 38 -0.94 2.81 -11.89
C GLY A 38 -0.29 2.25 -10.62
N PHE A 39 -0.58 1.02 -10.27
CA PHE A 39 0.05 0.36 -9.13
C PHE A 39 1.56 0.18 -9.34
N GLU A 40 1.99 -0.16 -10.55
CA GLU A 40 3.42 -0.29 -10.85
C GLU A 40 4.17 1.04 -10.66
N ARG A 41 3.59 2.15 -11.12
CA ARG A 41 4.19 3.47 -10.93
C ARG A 41 4.26 3.84 -9.45
N TRP A 42 3.21 3.56 -8.69
CA TRP A 42 3.18 3.81 -7.25
C TRP A 42 4.23 2.97 -6.53
N SER A 43 4.29 1.67 -6.85
CA SER A 43 5.27 0.75 -6.28
C SER A 43 6.71 1.19 -6.61
N ALA A 44 6.97 1.64 -7.85
CA ALA A 44 8.27 2.13 -8.25
C ALA A 44 8.70 3.38 -7.46
N ALA A 45 7.79 4.33 -7.27
CA ALA A 45 8.06 5.53 -6.50
C ALA A 45 8.41 5.20 -5.04
N VAL A 46 7.66 4.29 -4.42
CA VAL A 46 7.93 3.83 -3.05
C VAL A 46 9.26 3.08 -3.00
N SER A 47 9.52 2.20 -3.97
CA SER A 47 10.76 1.45 -4.05
C SER A 47 11.99 2.37 -4.17
N ASP A 48 11.89 3.41 -4.98
CA ASP A 48 12.98 4.38 -5.13
C ASP A 48 13.30 5.09 -3.81
N GLY A 49 12.26 5.50 -3.08
CA GLY A 49 12.42 6.10 -1.76
C GLY A 49 13.06 5.13 -0.76
N LEU A 50 12.63 3.87 -0.77
CA LEU A 50 13.17 2.85 0.13
C LEU A 50 14.62 2.49 -0.23
N ARG A 51 14.99 2.49 -1.52
CA ARG A 51 16.38 2.29 -1.92
C ARG A 51 17.28 3.39 -1.40
N ALA A 52 16.81 4.64 -1.44
CA ALA A 52 17.58 5.75 -0.89
C ALA A 52 17.81 5.56 0.61
N LEU A 53 16.80 5.14 1.36
CA LEU A 53 16.92 4.83 2.78
C LEU A 53 17.87 3.65 3.03
N HIS A 54 17.80 2.63 2.21
CA HIS A 54 18.66 1.46 2.32
C HIS A 54 20.13 1.84 2.08
N THR A 55 20.41 2.62 1.05
CA THR A 55 21.76 3.11 0.73
C THR A 55 22.32 3.98 1.87
N ALA A 56 21.46 4.76 2.51
CA ALA A 56 21.85 5.61 3.64
C ALA A 56 21.97 4.82 4.97
N GLY A 57 21.71 3.51 4.97
CA GLY A 57 21.82 2.68 6.17
C GLY A 57 20.63 2.75 7.11
N HIS A 58 19.50 3.28 6.67
CA HIS A 58 18.31 3.44 7.51
C HIS A 58 17.35 2.23 7.48
N LEU A 59 17.65 1.21 6.67
CA LEU A 59 16.90 -0.05 6.64
C LEU A 59 17.80 -1.20 7.05
N PRO A 60 17.24 -2.27 7.66
CA PRO A 60 18.03 -3.46 7.96
C PRO A 60 18.68 -4.04 6.71
N ALA A 61 19.90 -4.54 6.82
CA ALA A 61 20.69 -5.02 5.70
C ALA A 61 20.00 -6.14 4.90
N GLY A 62 19.21 -6.97 5.58
CA GLY A 62 18.49 -8.08 4.96
C GLY A 62 17.19 -7.70 4.28
N VAL A 63 16.76 -6.43 4.35
CA VAL A 63 15.51 -5.98 3.74
C VAL A 63 15.76 -5.54 2.31
N ASN A 64 15.08 -6.19 1.36
CA ASN A 64 15.11 -5.79 -0.03
C ASN A 64 14.12 -4.63 -0.24
N PRO A 65 14.57 -3.45 -0.71
CA PRO A 65 13.65 -2.30 -0.87
C PRO A 65 12.49 -2.56 -1.83
N GLY A 66 12.73 -3.30 -2.91
CA GLY A 66 11.67 -3.64 -3.87
C GLY A 66 10.60 -4.54 -3.25
N ASP A 67 11.02 -5.55 -2.50
CA ASP A 67 10.10 -6.44 -1.79
C ASP A 67 9.30 -5.68 -0.72
N LEU A 68 9.95 -4.79 0.00
CA LEU A 68 9.28 -3.97 1.00
C LEU A 68 8.24 -3.05 0.35
N ALA A 69 8.55 -2.47 -0.80
CA ALA A 69 7.60 -1.64 -1.54
C ALA A 69 6.34 -2.40 -1.93
N VAL A 70 6.49 -3.61 -2.46
CA VAL A 70 5.35 -4.47 -2.81
C VAL A 70 4.54 -4.83 -1.56
N THR A 71 5.23 -5.18 -0.48
CA THR A 71 4.59 -5.56 0.78
C THR A 71 3.80 -4.39 1.38
N LEU A 72 4.37 -3.19 1.36
CA LEU A 72 3.68 -1.98 1.82
C LEU A 72 2.45 -1.70 0.97
N LEU A 73 2.55 -1.82 -0.35
CA LEU A 73 1.41 -1.60 -1.23
C LEU A 73 0.30 -2.61 -0.95
N ALA A 74 0.65 -3.89 -0.80
CA ALA A 74 -0.31 -4.94 -0.47
C ALA A 74 -0.98 -4.68 0.89
N ALA A 75 -0.21 -4.28 1.90
CA ALA A 75 -0.74 -3.96 3.22
C ALA A 75 -1.68 -2.75 3.19
N LEU A 76 -1.32 -1.71 2.42
CA LEU A 76 -2.18 -0.54 2.23
C LEU A 76 -3.50 -0.92 1.58
N GLN A 77 -3.45 -1.67 0.49
CA GLN A 77 -4.66 -2.07 -0.22
C GLN A 77 -5.54 -3.00 0.61
N GLY A 78 -4.94 -3.99 1.26
CA GLY A 78 -5.67 -4.89 2.15
C GLY A 78 -6.23 -4.18 3.37
N GLY A 79 -5.44 -3.30 3.97
CA GLY A 79 -5.88 -2.50 5.12
C GLY A 79 -7.02 -1.55 4.78
N LEU A 80 -6.96 -0.90 3.61
CA LEU A 80 -8.03 -0.03 3.14
C LEU A 80 -9.31 -0.81 2.87
N LEU A 81 -9.21 -1.99 2.26
CA LEU A 81 -10.37 -2.83 2.04
C LEU A 81 -11.02 -3.26 3.36
N LEU A 82 -10.23 -3.74 4.31
CA LEU A 82 -10.72 -4.13 5.63
C LEU A 82 -11.34 -2.95 6.37
N ALA A 83 -10.70 -1.79 6.31
CA ALA A 83 -11.22 -0.58 6.94
C ALA A 83 -12.57 -0.19 6.35
N GLN A 84 -12.72 -0.29 5.04
CA GLN A 84 -13.96 0.01 4.35
C GLN A 84 -15.08 -0.96 4.76
N VAL A 85 -14.78 -2.26 4.74
CA VAL A 85 -15.79 -3.29 5.05
C VAL A 85 -16.17 -3.26 6.52
N GLN A 86 -15.22 -3.08 7.41
CA GLN A 86 -15.43 -3.09 8.86
C GLN A 86 -15.81 -1.73 9.44
N ARG A 87 -15.75 -0.67 8.61
CA ARG A 87 -15.98 0.72 9.04
C ARG A 87 -15.07 1.11 10.19
N ASP A 88 -13.78 0.74 10.09
CA ASP A 88 -12.81 0.91 11.16
C ASP A 88 -11.42 1.04 10.54
N ALA A 89 -10.71 2.12 10.84
CA ALA A 89 -9.37 2.35 10.31
C ALA A 89 -8.27 1.50 10.98
N ARG A 90 -8.57 0.83 12.09
CA ARG A 90 -7.56 0.07 12.85
C ARG A 90 -6.83 -1.02 12.05
N PRO A 91 -7.49 -1.80 11.16
CA PRO A 91 -6.75 -2.79 10.37
C PRO A 91 -5.67 -2.15 9.51
N LEU A 92 -5.95 -0.99 8.90
CA LEU A 92 -4.97 -0.26 8.10
C LEU A 92 -3.82 0.25 8.96
N GLU A 93 -4.13 0.88 10.09
CA GLU A 93 -3.12 1.39 11.01
C GLU A 93 -2.22 0.27 11.52
N THR A 94 -2.81 -0.84 11.94
CA THR A 94 -2.08 -2.00 12.46
C THR A 94 -1.12 -2.56 11.40
N ALA A 95 -1.60 -2.74 10.17
CA ALA A 95 -0.78 -3.30 9.09
C ALA A 95 0.41 -2.41 8.77
N VAL A 96 0.16 -1.10 8.61
CA VAL A 96 1.22 -0.14 8.26
C VAL A 96 2.21 0.01 9.42
N ASP A 97 1.72 0.19 10.64
CA ASP A 97 2.58 0.38 11.82
C ASP A 97 3.45 -0.85 12.08
N THR A 98 2.89 -2.04 11.92
CA THR A 98 3.64 -3.29 12.09
C THR A 98 4.75 -3.42 11.07
N LEU A 99 4.46 -3.15 9.79
CA LEU A 99 5.46 -3.19 8.74
C LEU A 99 6.57 -2.17 8.95
N LEU A 100 6.21 -0.95 9.33
CA LEU A 100 7.19 0.10 9.59
C LEU A 100 8.07 -0.26 10.79
N ALA A 101 7.51 -0.87 11.83
CA ALA A 101 8.27 -1.33 12.97
C ALA A 101 9.27 -2.41 12.59
N LEU A 102 8.85 -3.40 11.80
CA LEU A 102 9.73 -4.47 11.32
C LEU A 102 10.81 -3.93 10.38
N ALA A 103 10.47 -2.99 9.51
CA ALA A 103 11.43 -2.39 8.59
C ALA A 103 12.45 -1.48 9.30
N SER A 104 12.13 -0.98 10.48
CA SER A 104 13.02 -0.14 11.29
C SER A 104 13.84 -0.92 12.30
N ALA A 105 13.54 -2.20 12.50
CA ALA A 105 14.27 -3.06 13.45
C ALA A 105 15.70 -3.32 12.94
N ARG A 106 16.68 -3.23 13.82
CA ARG A 106 18.10 -3.43 13.48
C ARG A 106 18.75 -4.49 14.36
#